data_cd4a089312c93b0e0bbb9459252da8d4
#
_entry.id   cd4a089312c93b0e0bbb9459252da8d4
#
_cell.length_a   1.000
_cell.length_b   1.000
_cell.length_c   1.000
_cell.angle_alpha   90.00
_cell.angle_beta   90.00
_cell.angle_gamma   90.00
#
_symmetry.space_group_name_H-M   'P 1'
#
loop_
_entity.id
_entity.type
_entity.pdbx_description
1 polymer ?
#
loop_
_entity_poly.entity_id
_entity_poly.type
_entity_poly.pdbx_seq_one_letter_code
_entity_poly.pdbx_strand_id
1 'polypeptide(L)'
;MNAVKPTVFIHTNHKQMLGALVSRYSLQKNSADADAFDVRFIEVRDFPVMAEHEGRHYLRDGEMRPWLNDDLQSFTPLRFAPPQLMHYAGRAIVMDPDVFAVGDILELLQRDMQGAAIMCRPKSGSKGRKGAYASSVMLLDCAQLTHWNFEQDFSAMFEPAQRDYMDWISLRLENPASISLFESEWNDFDHLDADTKLLHNTKRKTQPWKTGLPIDYRPADTFQLFPPRHWLRRARRALFGDYRFAGTYAAHPDPAQEAFFFGLVRECIDQGIISEAQLRDEIRQGHVREDAWELVGA
;
A
#
# COMPACT_ATOMS: atom_id res chain seq x y z
N MET A 1 10.19 16.37 28.46
CA MET A 1 10.21 15.18 27.59
C MET A 1 10.45 15.67 26.18
N ASN A 2 11.48 15.17 25.49
CA ASN A 2 11.64 15.52 24.07
C ASN A 2 10.44 14.96 23.33
N ALA A 3 9.80 15.80 22.47
CA ALA A 3 8.71 15.35 21.63
C ALA A 3 9.19 14.21 20.73
N VAL A 4 8.39 13.13 20.61
CA VAL A 4 8.69 12.02 19.71
C VAL A 4 8.64 12.56 18.29
N LYS A 5 9.71 12.37 17.52
CA LYS A 5 9.80 12.82 16.13
C LYS A 5 8.72 12.11 15.29
N PRO A 6 7.88 12.85 14.54
CA PRO A 6 6.90 12.26 13.67
C PRO A 6 7.54 11.33 12.65
N THR A 7 6.88 10.24 12.29
CA THR A 7 7.43 9.25 11.37
C THR A 7 6.43 8.90 10.27
N VAL A 8 6.89 8.88 9.03
CA VAL A 8 6.14 8.33 7.89
C VAL A 8 6.59 6.89 7.68
N PHE A 9 5.64 5.96 7.75
CA PHE A 9 5.88 4.54 7.50
C PHE A 9 5.38 4.18 6.11
N ILE A 10 6.26 3.61 5.29
CA ILE A 10 5.92 3.04 3.99
C ILE A 10 6.00 1.52 4.13
N HIS A 11 4.85 0.86 4.12
CA HIS A 11 4.82 -0.59 4.21
C HIS A 11 4.95 -1.21 2.83
N THR A 12 5.73 -2.29 2.72
CA THR A 12 6.11 -2.86 1.43
C THR A 12 6.45 -4.36 1.52
N ASN A 13 6.72 -4.94 0.37
CA ASN A 13 7.36 -6.25 0.23
C ASN A 13 8.43 -6.18 -0.88
N HIS A 14 9.13 -7.28 -1.12
CA HIS A 14 10.20 -7.34 -2.11
C HIS A 14 9.76 -6.92 -3.53
N LYS A 15 8.49 -7.14 -3.93
CA LYS A 15 7.97 -6.80 -5.26
C LYS A 15 7.63 -5.32 -5.44
N GLN A 16 7.53 -4.57 -4.34
CA GLN A 16 7.13 -3.16 -4.34
C GLN A 16 8.24 -2.24 -3.79
N MET A 17 9.45 -2.78 -3.60
CA MET A 17 10.55 -2.01 -3.00
C MET A 17 10.96 -0.82 -3.84
N LEU A 18 10.96 -0.92 -5.17
CA LEU A 18 11.25 0.23 -6.03
C LEU A 18 10.25 1.37 -5.78
N GLY A 19 8.95 1.06 -5.74
CA GLY A 19 7.91 2.03 -5.42
C GLY A 19 8.13 2.68 -4.05
N ALA A 20 8.46 1.88 -3.04
CA ALA A 20 8.73 2.39 -1.69
C ALA A 20 9.94 3.34 -1.64
N LEU A 21 11.03 3.05 -2.37
CA LEU A 21 12.20 3.92 -2.47
C LEU A 21 11.85 5.26 -3.14
N VAL A 22 11.11 5.21 -4.25
CA VAL A 22 10.63 6.40 -4.97
C VAL A 22 9.67 7.20 -4.10
N SER A 23 8.78 6.53 -3.38
CA SER A 23 7.85 7.16 -2.42
C SER A 23 8.61 7.91 -1.33
N ARG A 24 9.60 7.29 -0.69
CA ARG A 24 10.46 7.98 0.31
C ARG A 24 11.14 9.20 -0.28
N TYR A 25 11.71 9.07 -1.48
CA TYR A 25 12.36 10.17 -2.14
C TYR A 25 11.39 11.32 -2.40
N SER A 26 10.19 11.04 -2.92
CA SER A 26 9.19 12.06 -3.20
C SER A 26 8.76 12.83 -1.95
N LEU A 27 8.65 12.17 -0.79
CA LEU A 27 8.39 12.80 0.51
C LEU A 27 9.50 13.78 0.89
N GLN A 28 10.75 13.34 0.80
CA GLN A 28 11.91 14.17 1.16
C GLN A 28 12.08 15.36 0.22
N LYS A 29 11.91 15.13 -1.09
CA LYS A 29 12.03 16.16 -2.13
C LYS A 29 11.00 17.27 -1.97
N ASN A 30 9.74 16.94 -1.66
CA ASN A 30 8.63 17.89 -1.65
C ASN A 30 8.36 18.50 -0.27
N SER A 31 9.15 18.16 0.77
CA SER A 31 8.98 18.70 2.10
C SER A 31 9.85 19.95 2.31
N ALA A 32 9.27 20.97 2.94
CA ALA A 32 9.97 22.19 3.30
C ALA A 32 11.11 21.95 4.30
N ASP A 33 10.97 20.94 5.16
CA ASP A 33 11.98 20.49 6.13
C ASP A 33 11.95 18.95 6.21
N ALA A 34 12.80 18.30 5.42
CA ALA A 34 12.91 16.85 5.39
C ALA A 34 13.49 16.26 6.71
N ASP A 35 14.14 17.07 7.52
CA ASP A 35 14.69 16.66 8.81
C ASP A 35 13.66 16.70 9.95
N ALA A 36 12.49 17.31 9.73
CA ALA A 36 11.43 17.42 10.73
C ALA A 36 10.69 16.08 11.00
N PHE A 37 10.86 15.09 10.15
CA PHE A 37 10.25 13.77 10.29
C PHE A 37 11.20 12.65 9.87
N ASP A 38 10.90 11.43 10.29
CA ASP A 38 11.62 10.24 9.82
C ASP A 38 10.78 9.50 8.76
N VAL A 39 11.44 8.82 7.82
CA VAL A 39 10.78 7.88 6.91
C VAL A 39 11.33 6.47 7.14
N ARG A 40 10.44 5.54 7.49
CA ARG A 40 10.79 4.15 7.79
C ARG A 40 10.03 3.18 6.89
N PHE A 41 10.73 2.17 6.37
CA PHE A 41 10.07 1.05 5.71
C PHE A 41 9.58 0.04 6.74
N ILE A 42 8.45 -0.60 6.45
CA ILE A 42 7.93 -1.76 7.17
C ILE A 42 7.79 -2.87 6.13
N GLU A 43 8.61 -3.90 6.24
CA GLU A 43 8.64 -5.00 5.29
C GLU A 43 7.97 -6.26 5.84
N VAL A 44 7.33 -7.03 4.97
CA VAL A 44 6.70 -8.32 5.34
C VAL A 44 7.68 -9.25 6.03
N ARG A 45 8.94 -9.26 5.58
CA ARG A 45 10.00 -10.11 6.16
C ARG A 45 10.42 -9.74 7.59
N ASP A 46 10.10 -8.52 8.05
CA ASP A 46 10.44 -8.05 9.39
C ASP A 46 9.47 -8.58 10.46
N PHE A 47 8.38 -9.25 10.04
CA PHE A 47 7.35 -9.78 10.92
C PHE A 47 7.26 -11.32 10.82
N PRO A 48 7.93 -12.06 11.72
CA PRO A 48 7.93 -13.53 11.69
C PRO A 48 6.54 -14.16 11.69
N VAL A 49 5.58 -13.55 12.36
CA VAL A 49 4.17 -13.98 12.39
C VAL A 49 3.58 -14.13 10.98
N MET A 50 3.99 -13.31 10.02
CA MET A 50 3.51 -13.42 8.65
C MET A 50 4.06 -14.68 7.96
N ALA A 51 5.32 -15.04 8.20
CA ALA A 51 5.93 -16.27 7.71
C ALA A 51 5.31 -17.52 8.36
N GLU A 52 5.00 -17.48 9.64
CA GLU A 52 4.36 -18.57 10.39
C GLU A 52 2.95 -18.90 9.88
N HIS A 53 2.31 -17.95 9.22
CA HIS A 53 0.97 -18.13 8.67
C HIS A 53 0.94 -18.42 7.15
N GLU A 54 2.10 -18.58 6.50
CA GLU A 54 2.18 -18.93 5.08
C GLU A 54 1.33 -20.18 4.77
N GLY A 55 0.46 -20.09 3.75
CA GLY A 55 -0.43 -21.17 3.31
C GLY A 55 -1.65 -21.41 4.22
N ARG A 56 -1.71 -20.87 5.43
CA ARG A 56 -2.89 -20.99 6.30
C ARG A 56 -4.06 -20.20 5.72
N HIS A 57 -5.27 -20.67 6.01
CA HIS A 57 -6.49 -20.00 5.54
C HIS A 57 -6.92 -18.90 6.53
N TYR A 58 -7.15 -17.71 6.00
CA TYR A 58 -7.62 -16.54 6.73
C TYR A 58 -9.01 -16.11 6.25
N LEU A 59 -9.76 -15.45 7.11
CA LEU A 59 -11.09 -14.94 6.82
C LEU A 59 -11.01 -13.63 6.01
N ARG A 60 -11.64 -13.60 4.82
CA ARG A 60 -11.71 -12.41 3.96
C ARG A 60 -13.06 -12.31 3.26
N ASP A 61 -13.81 -11.26 3.59
CA ASP A 61 -15.15 -11.00 3.04
C ASP A 61 -16.09 -12.20 3.23
N GLY A 62 -16.01 -12.81 4.43
CA GLY A 62 -16.80 -13.99 4.81
C GLY A 62 -16.33 -15.33 4.25
N GLU A 63 -15.23 -15.37 3.48
CA GLU A 63 -14.68 -16.59 2.88
C GLU A 63 -13.26 -16.88 3.41
N MET A 64 -12.96 -18.17 3.60
CA MET A 64 -11.61 -18.62 3.96
C MET A 64 -10.72 -18.70 2.72
N ARG A 65 -9.54 -18.05 2.77
CA ARG A 65 -8.56 -18.01 1.66
C ARG A 65 -7.15 -18.29 2.17
N PRO A 66 -6.28 -18.95 1.42
CA PRO A 66 -4.89 -19.15 1.83
C PRO A 66 -4.14 -17.79 1.81
N TRP A 67 -3.38 -17.53 2.87
CA TRP A 67 -2.44 -16.45 2.95
C TRP A 67 -1.15 -16.79 2.19
N LEU A 68 -0.66 -15.86 1.39
CA LEU A 68 0.60 -16.00 0.65
C LEU A 68 1.43 -14.75 0.83
N ASN A 69 2.59 -14.87 1.46
CA ASN A 69 3.52 -13.75 1.65
C ASN A 69 4.10 -13.24 0.31
N ASP A 70 4.09 -14.09 -0.72
CA ASP A 70 4.51 -13.73 -2.08
C ASP A 70 3.42 -13.01 -2.89
N ASP A 71 2.19 -12.85 -2.37
CA ASP A 71 1.16 -12.01 -3.02
C ASP A 71 1.61 -10.55 -3.04
N LEU A 72 1.36 -9.86 -4.18
CA LEU A 72 1.73 -8.45 -4.35
C LEU A 72 1.24 -7.55 -3.21
N GLN A 73 0.10 -7.89 -2.59
CA GLN A 73 -0.54 -7.12 -1.53
C GLN A 73 -0.33 -7.69 -0.13
N SER A 74 0.60 -8.63 0.06
CA SER A 74 0.88 -9.22 1.37
C SER A 74 1.25 -8.18 2.44
N PHE A 75 1.79 -7.03 2.04
CA PHE A 75 2.15 -5.94 2.94
C PHE A 75 0.95 -5.17 3.53
N THR A 76 -0.25 -5.29 2.96
CA THR A 76 -1.40 -4.46 3.35
C THR A 76 -1.73 -4.46 4.86
N PRO A 77 -1.68 -5.59 5.60
CA PRO A 77 -1.92 -5.59 7.04
C PRO A 77 -0.93 -4.77 7.85
N LEU A 78 0.29 -4.55 7.33
CA LEU A 78 1.33 -3.78 8.02
C LEU A 78 0.96 -2.31 8.25
N ARG A 79 -0.16 -1.84 7.67
CA ARG A 79 -0.76 -0.53 7.94
C ARG A 79 -1.09 -0.31 9.42
N PHE A 80 -1.24 -1.39 10.18
CA PHE A 80 -1.63 -1.37 11.60
C PHE A 80 -0.45 -1.51 12.56
N ALA A 81 0.78 -1.68 12.04
CA ALA A 81 1.98 -1.78 12.87
C ALA A 81 2.53 -0.44 13.42
N PRO A 82 2.33 0.75 12.79
CA PRO A 82 2.99 1.98 13.21
C PRO A 82 2.80 2.36 14.68
N PRO A 83 1.61 2.27 15.33
CA PRO A 83 1.47 2.64 16.73
C PRO A 83 2.39 1.81 17.65
N GLN A 84 2.49 0.51 17.42
CA GLN A 84 3.38 -0.38 18.16
C GLN A 84 4.87 -0.03 17.90
N LEU A 85 5.24 0.23 16.64
CA LEU A 85 6.61 0.63 16.26
C LEU A 85 7.02 2.01 16.80
N MET A 86 6.05 2.86 17.12
CA MET A 86 6.21 4.16 17.79
C MET A 86 6.10 4.06 19.31
N HIS A 87 6.03 2.83 19.86
CA HIS A 87 5.80 2.62 21.29
C HIS A 87 4.57 3.36 21.83
N TYR A 88 3.54 3.45 20.99
CA TYR A 88 2.28 4.14 21.26
C TYR A 88 2.47 5.60 21.68
N ALA A 89 3.39 6.31 21.01
CA ALA A 89 3.66 7.71 21.31
C ALA A 89 3.88 8.52 20.03
N GLY A 90 3.47 9.79 20.04
CA GLY A 90 3.65 10.71 18.92
C GLY A 90 2.72 10.45 17.74
N ARG A 91 3.07 11.06 16.62
CA ARG A 91 2.29 10.99 15.37
C ARG A 91 3.00 10.13 14.33
N ALA A 92 2.22 9.37 13.58
CA ALA A 92 2.70 8.65 12.42
C ALA A 92 1.80 8.88 11.21
N ILE A 93 2.38 8.87 10.01
CA ILE A 93 1.65 8.59 8.78
C ILE A 93 2.04 7.18 8.34
N VAL A 94 1.07 6.40 7.88
CA VAL A 94 1.32 5.15 7.18
C VAL A 94 0.77 5.24 5.77
N MET A 95 1.52 4.76 4.79
CA MET A 95 1.13 4.84 3.38
C MET A 95 1.60 3.64 2.57
N ASP A 96 0.85 3.33 1.52
CA ASP A 96 1.17 2.27 0.55
C ASP A 96 2.43 2.62 -0.26
N PRO A 97 3.16 1.64 -0.82
CA PRO A 97 4.41 1.88 -1.56
C PRO A 97 4.19 2.50 -2.95
N ASP A 98 2.94 2.61 -3.39
CA ASP A 98 2.50 3.20 -4.65
C ASP A 98 1.85 4.58 -4.44
N VAL A 99 2.18 5.23 -3.33
CA VAL A 99 1.79 6.60 -3.00
C VAL A 99 3.02 7.51 -3.09
N PHE A 100 2.93 8.59 -3.87
CA PHE A 100 4.04 9.51 -4.14
C PHE A 100 3.65 10.94 -3.75
N ALA A 101 4.53 11.62 -3.02
CA ALA A 101 4.29 13.00 -2.62
C ALA A 101 4.46 13.95 -3.83
N VAL A 102 3.51 14.86 -3.96
CA VAL A 102 3.51 16.02 -4.85
C VAL A 102 3.55 17.30 -4.01
N GLY A 103 2.90 17.28 -2.84
CA GLY A 103 2.89 18.34 -1.85
C GLY A 103 3.75 18.05 -0.60
N ASP A 104 3.81 19.01 0.31
CA ASP A 104 4.57 18.90 1.56
C ASP A 104 3.83 18.04 2.59
N ILE A 105 4.42 16.89 2.96
CA ILE A 105 3.83 15.97 3.93
C ILE A 105 3.74 16.56 5.35
N LEU A 106 4.51 17.60 5.66
CA LEU A 106 4.46 18.27 6.94
C LEU A 106 3.10 18.96 7.18
N GLU A 107 2.43 19.41 6.12
CA GLU A 107 1.06 19.95 6.23
C GLU A 107 0.10 18.92 6.82
N LEU A 108 0.25 17.63 6.46
CA LEU A 108 -0.58 16.54 7.00
C LEU A 108 -0.09 16.12 8.39
N LEU A 109 1.22 15.96 8.60
CA LEU A 109 1.80 15.57 9.89
C LEU A 109 1.46 16.55 11.02
N GLN A 110 1.35 17.85 10.71
CA GLN A 110 1.06 18.92 11.67
C GLN A 110 -0.43 19.22 11.82
N ARG A 111 -1.29 18.55 11.04
CA ARG A 111 -2.73 18.80 11.03
C ARG A 111 -3.36 18.58 12.40
N ASP A 112 -4.29 19.47 12.77
CA ASP A 112 -5.13 19.24 13.95
C ASP A 112 -6.08 18.07 13.69
N MET A 113 -5.93 17.01 14.48
CA MET A 113 -6.77 15.81 14.41
C MET A 113 -8.09 15.96 15.18
N GLN A 114 -8.31 17.08 15.88
CA GLN A 114 -9.53 17.38 16.63
C GLN A 114 -9.94 16.26 17.60
N GLY A 115 -8.93 15.63 18.22
CA GLY A 115 -9.12 14.53 19.16
C GLY A 115 -9.34 13.16 18.51
N ALA A 116 -9.35 13.06 17.18
CA ALA A 116 -9.43 11.77 16.51
C ALA A 116 -8.11 10.99 16.64
N ALA A 117 -8.22 9.66 16.70
CA ALA A 117 -7.06 8.76 16.70
C ALA A 117 -6.52 8.51 15.29
N ILE A 118 -7.40 8.59 14.28
CA ILE A 118 -7.12 8.30 12.88
C ILE A 118 -7.69 9.40 12.00
N MET A 119 -6.91 9.87 11.01
CA MET A 119 -7.45 10.62 9.88
C MET A 119 -7.15 9.87 8.59
N CYS A 120 -8.14 9.77 7.72
CA CYS A 120 -8.03 9.08 6.44
C CYS A 120 -9.05 9.60 5.42
N ARG A 121 -8.94 9.14 4.17
CA ARG A 121 -9.94 9.45 3.14
C ARG A 121 -11.15 8.52 3.25
N PRO A 122 -12.39 9.01 3.00
CA PRO A 122 -13.54 8.13 2.84
C PRO A 122 -13.40 7.29 1.57
N LYS A 123 -13.78 6.01 1.62
CA LYS A 123 -13.77 5.12 0.46
C LYS A 123 -15.07 5.29 -0.32
N SER A 124 -15.01 5.95 -1.47
CA SER A 124 -16.15 6.10 -2.37
C SER A 124 -16.53 4.74 -3.00
N GLY A 125 -17.83 4.47 -3.16
CA GLY A 125 -18.32 3.35 -3.99
C GLY A 125 -18.27 1.96 -3.37
N SER A 126 -18.19 1.80 -2.07
CA SER A 126 -18.31 0.50 -1.39
C SER A 126 -19.77 0.02 -1.40
N LYS A 127 -20.28 -0.43 -2.56
CA LYS A 127 -21.58 -1.13 -2.77
C LYS A 127 -22.44 -1.25 -1.51
N GLY A 128 -23.01 -0.13 -1.04
CA GLY A 128 -23.98 -0.09 0.07
C GLY A 128 -23.44 -0.36 1.49
N ARG A 129 -22.15 -0.62 1.68
CA ARG A 129 -21.55 -0.77 3.02
C ARG A 129 -21.14 0.60 3.56
N LYS A 130 -21.95 1.15 4.47
CA LYS A 130 -21.62 2.39 5.19
C LYS A 130 -20.34 2.19 6.02
N GLY A 131 -19.51 3.26 6.12
CA GLY A 131 -18.36 3.29 7.03
C GLY A 131 -17.11 2.56 6.52
N ALA A 132 -16.87 2.49 5.21
CA ALA A 132 -15.58 2.03 4.69
C ALA A 132 -14.65 3.22 4.47
N TYR A 133 -13.44 3.11 5.01
CA TYR A 133 -12.39 4.12 4.91
C TYR A 133 -11.21 3.59 4.08
N ALA A 134 -10.46 4.49 3.47
CA ALA A 134 -9.25 4.16 2.73
C ALA A 134 -8.05 4.22 3.68
N SER A 135 -7.61 3.06 4.16
CA SER A 135 -6.46 2.93 5.07
C SER A 135 -5.10 2.95 4.36
N SER A 136 -5.08 3.22 3.04
CA SER A 136 -3.85 3.29 2.24
C SER A 136 -2.98 4.52 2.52
N VAL A 137 -3.57 5.57 3.07
CA VAL A 137 -2.88 6.68 3.73
C VAL A 137 -3.66 7.00 5.00
N MET A 138 -2.99 7.01 6.14
CA MET A 138 -3.59 7.37 7.43
C MET A 138 -2.63 8.25 8.23
N LEU A 139 -3.13 9.34 8.81
CA LEU A 139 -2.47 10.06 9.90
C LEU A 139 -2.98 9.47 11.22
N LEU A 140 -2.05 9.10 12.10
CA LEU A 140 -2.29 8.37 13.34
C LEU A 140 -1.80 9.17 14.56
N ASP A 141 -2.64 9.30 15.58
CA ASP A 141 -2.22 9.60 16.94
C ASP A 141 -1.95 8.27 17.65
N CYS A 142 -0.68 7.88 17.68
CA CYS A 142 -0.26 6.56 18.18
C CYS A 142 -0.64 6.35 19.65
N ALA A 143 -0.74 7.41 20.45
CA ALA A 143 -1.09 7.31 21.87
C ALA A 143 -2.54 6.85 22.10
N GLN A 144 -3.42 7.09 21.15
CA GLN A 144 -4.82 6.69 21.20
C GLN A 144 -5.08 5.29 20.62
N LEU A 145 -4.06 4.64 19.99
CA LEU A 145 -4.19 3.36 19.28
C LEU A 145 -3.50 2.21 20.05
N THR A 146 -3.51 2.25 21.38
CA THR A 146 -2.89 1.23 22.24
C THR A 146 -3.52 -0.15 22.13
N HIS A 147 -4.70 -0.25 21.54
CA HIS A 147 -5.40 -1.50 21.25
C HIS A 147 -4.92 -2.18 19.96
N TRP A 148 -4.13 -1.50 19.12
CA TRP A 148 -3.54 -2.10 17.92
C TRP A 148 -2.31 -2.92 18.30
N ASN A 149 -2.41 -4.23 18.20
CA ASN A 149 -1.30 -5.15 18.35
C ASN A 149 -1.20 -5.98 17.07
N PHE A 150 -0.21 -5.66 16.24
CA PHE A 150 -0.12 -6.21 14.89
C PHE A 150 -0.10 -7.75 14.86
N GLU A 151 0.72 -8.39 15.70
CA GLU A 151 0.87 -9.84 15.72
C GLU A 151 -0.42 -10.55 16.15
N GLN A 152 -1.10 -10.01 17.17
CA GLN A 152 -2.38 -10.54 17.63
C GLN A 152 -3.49 -10.30 16.61
N ASP A 153 -3.57 -9.09 16.07
CA ASP A 153 -4.57 -8.68 15.09
C ASP A 153 -4.44 -9.47 13.78
N PHE A 154 -3.20 -9.69 13.32
CA PHE A 154 -2.90 -10.49 12.15
C PHE A 154 -3.29 -11.97 12.37
N SER A 155 -2.87 -12.55 13.49
CA SER A 155 -3.20 -13.94 13.85
C SER A 155 -4.68 -14.19 13.97
N ALA A 156 -5.45 -13.21 14.48
CA ALA A 156 -6.90 -13.31 14.63
C ALA A 156 -7.68 -13.50 13.31
N MET A 157 -7.07 -13.19 12.16
CA MET A 157 -7.68 -13.46 10.85
C MET A 157 -7.76 -14.96 10.53
N PHE A 158 -6.88 -15.76 11.12
CA PHE A 158 -6.75 -17.20 10.87
C PHE A 158 -7.60 -18.04 11.83
N GLU A 159 -8.12 -17.42 12.87
CA GLU A 159 -9.02 -18.06 13.81
C GLU A 159 -10.47 -17.88 13.33
N PRO A 160 -11.29 -18.94 13.33
CA PRO A 160 -12.66 -18.86 12.84
C PRO A 160 -13.47 -17.74 13.54
N ALA A 161 -14.06 -16.87 12.74
CA ALA A 161 -14.95 -15.78 13.17
C ALA A 161 -14.36 -14.71 14.10
N GLN A 162 -13.04 -14.60 14.25
CA GLN A 162 -12.47 -13.56 15.11
C GLN A 162 -12.24 -12.23 14.37
N ARG A 163 -11.68 -12.26 13.17
CA ARG A 163 -11.37 -11.03 12.41
C ARG A 163 -11.49 -11.26 10.90
N ASP A 164 -12.32 -10.47 10.24
CA ASP A 164 -12.36 -10.44 8.76
C ASP A 164 -11.35 -9.41 8.24
N TYR A 165 -10.51 -9.84 7.31
CA TYR A 165 -9.50 -8.99 6.66
C TYR A 165 -10.08 -7.72 6.06
N MET A 166 -11.25 -7.81 5.36
CA MET A 166 -11.85 -6.64 4.71
C MET A 166 -12.44 -5.66 5.71
N ASP A 167 -12.93 -6.14 6.85
CA ASP A 167 -13.40 -5.28 7.92
C ASP A 167 -12.23 -4.56 8.60
N TRP A 168 -11.13 -5.28 8.81
CA TRP A 168 -9.92 -4.72 9.41
C TRP A 168 -9.31 -3.63 8.52
N ILE A 169 -8.94 -3.96 7.26
CA ILE A 169 -8.29 -2.99 6.36
C ILE A 169 -9.20 -1.85 5.91
N SER A 170 -10.51 -1.92 6.18
CA SER A 170 -11.46 -0.84 5.90
C SER A 170 -11.83 -0.03 7.15
N LEU A 171 -11.12 -0.24 8.28
CA LEU A 171 -11.33 0.42 9.58
C LEU A 171 -12.76 0.25 10.13
N ARG A 172 -13.47 -0.82 9.76
CA ARG A 172 -14.84 -1.08 10.26
C ARG A 172 -14.86 -1.59 11.69
N LEU A 173 -13.71 -2.07 12.18
CA LEU A 173 -13.54 -2.54 13.55
C LEU A 173 -13.24 -1.39 14.52
N GLU A 174 -12.95 -0.20 13.99
CA GLU A 174 -12.68 0.99 14.77
C GLU A 174 -13.96 1.71 15.16
N ASN A 175 -13.91 2.44 16.29
CA ASN A 175 -14.99 3.33 16.66
C ASN A 175 -15.08 4.49 15.64
N PRO A 176 -16.20 4.67 14.93
CA PRO A 176 -16.34 5.77 13.98
C PRO A 176 -16.09 7.16 14.56
N ALA A 177 -16.32 7.36 15.86
CA ALA A 177 -16.06 8.63 16.54
C ALA A 177 -14.56 8.92 16.73
N SER A 178 -13.68 7.91 16.62
CA SER A 178 -12.24 8.09 16.66
C SER A 178 -11.62 8.36 15.29
N ILE A 179 -12.42 8.41 14.21
CA ILE A 179 -11.97 8.61 12.84
C ILE A 179 -12.43 9.98 12.34
N SER A 180 -11.51 10.81 11.92
CA SER A 180 -11.75 12.05 11.17
C SER A 180 -11.34 11.88 9.70
N LEU A 181 -11.74 12.81 8.85
CA LEU A 181 -11.45 12.75 7.43
C LEU A 181 -10.52 13.88 7.01
N PHE A 182 -9.65 13.59 6.06
CA PHE A 182 -8.92 14.60 5.30
C PHE A 182 -9.42 14.65 3.84
N GLU A 183 -9.02 15.69 3.14
CA GLU A 183 -9.40 15.95 1.76
C GLU A 183 -8.82 14.87 0.81
N SER A 184 -9.47 14.66 -0.33
CA SER A 184 -9.09 13.60 -1.29
C SER A 184 -7.68 13.72 -1.84
N GLU A 185 -7.14 14.93 -1.91
CA GLU A 185 -5.83 15.30 -2.40
C GLU A 185 -4.69 14.66 -1.60
N TRP A 186 -4.95 14.32 -0.34
CA TRP A 186 -4.00 13.60 0.53
C TRP A 186 -3.99 12.07 0.32
N ASN A 187 -4.75 11.57 -0.61
CA ASN A 187 -4.72 10.17 -1.05
C ASN A 187 -5.42 10.10 -2.42
N ASP A 188 -4.85 10.77 -3.41
CA ASP A 188 -5.52 11.05 -4.68
C ASP A 188 -5.42 9.87 -5.64
N PHE A 189 -6.55 9.18 -5.79
CA PHE A 189 -6.63 7.89 -6.49
C PHE A 189 -6.53 8.04 -8.00
N ASP A 190 -5.38 7.66 -8.58
CA ASP A 190 -5.13 7.66 -10.02
C ASP A 190 -5.47 9.01 -10.69
N HIS A 191 -5.30 10.09 -9.95
CA HIS A 191 -5.55 11.45 -10.40
C HIS A 191 -4.36 12.34 -10.03
N LEU A 192 -3.88 13.13 -10.99
CA LEU A 192 -2.73 14.01 -10.83
C LEU A 192 -3.06 15.38 -11.43
N ASP A 193 -3.19 16.38 -10.57
CA ASP A 193 -3.38 17.78 -10.96
C ASP A 193 -2.66 18.74 -10.01
N ALA A 194 -2.97 20.03 -10.09
CA ALA A 194 -2.34 21.08 -9.29
C ALA A 194 -2.68 21.00 -7.80
N ASP A 195 -3.81 20.39 -7.43
CA ASP A 195 -4.27 20.27 -6.04
C ASP A 195 -3.78 18.99 -5.38
N THR A 196 -3.33 17.99 -6.15
CA THR A 196 -2.84 16.70 -5.65
C THR A 196 -1.70 16.90 -4.66
N LYS A 197 -1.83 16.34 -3.44
CA LYS A 197 -0.78 16.32 -2.41
C LYS A 197 -0.03 14.99 -2.35
N LEU A 198 -0.78 13.87 -2.41
CA LEU A 198 -0.24 12.51 -2.49
C LEU A 198 -0.93 11.78 -3.64
N LEU A 199 -0.22 11.55 -4.73
CA LEU A 199 -0.68 10.71 -5.84
C LEU A 199 -0.65 9.25 -5.41
N HIS A 200 -1.74 8.51 -5.61
CA HIS A 200 -1.84 7.09 -5.32
C HIS A 200 -2.26 6.28 -6.56
N ASN A 201 -1.37 5.48 -7.12
CA ASN A 201 -1.65 4.60 -8.24
C ASN A 201 -2.39 3.33 -7.79
N THR A 202 -3.66 3.49 -7.38
CA THR A 202 -4.46 2.43 -6.74
C THR A 202 -4.93 1.34 -7.69
N LYS A 203 -5.07 1.66 -8.97
CA LYS A 203 -5.53 0.70 -9.98
C LYS A 203 -4.42 -0.26 -10.33
N ARG A 204 -4.33 -1.35 -9.57
CA ARG A 204 -3.30 -2.39 -9.71
C ARG A 204 -2.94 -2.75 -11.15
N LYS A 205 -3.95 -2.84 -12.04
CA LYS A 205 -3.74 -3.24 -13.45
C LYS A 205 -3.03 -2.20 -14.32
N THR A 206 -2.90 -0.98 -13.85
CA THR A 206 -2.35 0.15 -14.61
C THR A 206 -1.22 0.85 -13.87
N GLN A 207 -0.56 0.15 -12.92
CA GLN A 207 0.63 0.70 -12.28
C GLN A 207 1.72 0.97 -13.32
N PRO A 208 2.23 2.21 -13.46
CA PRO A 208 3.12 2.61 -14.55
C PRO A 208 4.36 1.73 -14.71
N TRP A 209 4.95 1.30 -13.58
CA TRP A 209 6.17 0.49 -13.58
C TRP A 209 5.96 -0.98 -13.88
N LYS A 210 4.70 -1.44 -13.99
CA LYS A 210 4.37 -2.85 -14.28
C LYS A 210 3.80 -3.09 -15.66
N THR A 211 3.59 -2.07 -16.47
CA THR A 211 3.02 -2.18 -17.82
C THR A 211 3.67 -3.30 -18.62
N GLY A 212 2.86 -4.19 -19.20
CA GLY A 212 3.32 -5.34 -20.02
C GLY A 212 3.69 -6.60 -19.22
N LEU A 213 4.01 -6.48 -17.92
CA LEU A 213 4.34 -7.63 -17.09
C LEU A 213 3.11 -8.54 -16.85
N PRO A 214 3.31 -9.84 -16.62
CA PRO A 214 2.24 -10.72 -16.15
C PRO A 214 1.68 -10.26 -14.82
N ILE A 215 0.35 -10.37 -14.63
CA ILE A 215 -0.28 -10.03 -13.36
C ILE A 215 0.20 -10.98 -12.25
N ASP A 216 0.74 -10.42 -11.17
CA ASP A 216 1.39 -11.09 -10.04
C ASP A 216 0.60 -10.96 -8.72
N TYR A 217 -0.65 -10.51 -8.77
CA TYR A 217 -1.56 -10.51 -7.63
C TYR A 217 -2.74 -11.45 -7.85
N ARG A 218 -3.33 -11.93 -6.74
CA ARG A 218 -4.51 -12.79 -6.78
C ARG A 218 -5.77 -11.98 -7.08
N PRO A 219 -6.45 -12.18 -8.24
CA PRO A 219 -7.73 -11.54 -8.50
C PRO A 219 -8.78 -11.99 -7.47
N ALA A 220 -9.74 -11.13 -7.15
CA ALA A 220 -10.88 -11.51 -6.33
C ALA A 220 -11.62 -12.68 -6.98
N ASP A 221 -11.74 -13.80 -6.26
CA ASP A 221 -12.41 -15.02 -6.70
C ASP A 221 -13.91 -14.89 -6.43
N THR A 222 -14.58 -14.01 -7.13
CA THR A 222 -16.05 -14.02 -7.15
C THR A 222 -16.50 -15.14 -8.06
N PHE A 223 -17.23 -16.13 -7.49
CA PHE A 223 -17.85 -17.16 -8.29
C PHE A 223 -18.85 -16.52 -9.25
N GLN A 224 -18.60 -16.64 -10.56
CA GLN A 224 -19.54 -16.24 -11.59
C GLN A 224 -19.87 -17.46 -12.44
N LEU A 225 -21.18 -17.74 -12.58
CA LEU A 225 -21.67 -18.87 -13.38
C LEU A 225 -21.30 -18.72 -14.87
N PHE A 226 -21.15 -17.50 -15.34
CA PHE A 226 -20.77 -17.13 -16.71
C PHE A 226 -19.79 -15.96 -16.70
N PRO A 227 -18.77 -15.90 -17.61
CA PRO A 227 -18.50 -16.83 -18.70
C PRO A 227 -17.69 -18.06 -18.27
N PRO A 228 -17.69 -19.18 -19.04
CA PRO A 228 -16.98 -20.42 -18.72
C PRO A 228 -15.46 -20.28 -18.53
N ARG A 229 -14.89 -19.11 -18.92
CA ARG A 229 -13.49 -18.73 -18.63
C ARG A 229 -13.17 -18.77 -17.12
N HIS A 230 -14.15 -18.51 -16.24
CA HIS A 230 -13.93 -18.59 -14.78
C HIS A 230 -13.70 -20.03 -14.30
N TRP A 231 -14.37 -20.99 -14.88
CA TRP A 231 -14.19 -22.42 -14.57
C TRP A 231 -12.82 -22.92 -15.03
N LEU A 232 -12.42 -22.54 -16.25
CA LEU A 232 -11.09 -22.87 -16.79
C LEU A 232 -9.98 -22.24 -15.97
N ARG A 233 -10.14 -20.99 -15.54
CA ARG A 233 -9.22 -20.30 -14.64
C ARG A 233 -9.12 -21.00 -13.29
N ARG A 234 -10.25 -21.41 -12.71
CA ARG A 234 -10.31 -22.11 -11.43
C ARG A 234 -9.69 -23.49 -11.48
N ALA A 235 -10.02 -24.27 -12.50
CA ALA A 235 -9.46 -25.61 -12.72
C ALA A 235 -7.95 -25.56 -12.95
N ARG A 236 -7.47 -24.63 -13.76
CA ARG A 236 -6.05 -24.49 -14.02
C ARG A 236 -5.28 -23.97 -12.82
N ARG A 237 -5.84 -23.08 -12.03
CA ARG A 237 -5.27 -22.62 -10.77
C ARG A 237 -5.13 -23.76 -9.76
N ALA A 238 -6.14 -24.62 -9.64
CA ALA A 238 -6.10 -25.81 -8.79
C ALA A 238 -5.04 -26.83 -9.24
N LEU A 239 -4.76 -26.91 -10.55
CA LEU A 239 -3.83 -27.88 -11.13
C LEU A 239 -2.38 -27.37 -11.21
N PHE A 240 -2.16 -26.08 -11.41
CA PHE A 240 -0.83 -25.52 -11.75
C PHE A 240 -0.38 -24.37 -10.84
N GLY A 241 -1.19 -23.92 -9.88
CA GLY A 241 -0.85 -22.79 -8.99
C GLY A 241 -0.56 -21.46 -9.70
N ASP A 242 -0.91 -21.33 -10.99
CA ASP A 242 -0.43 -20.29 -11.87
C ASP A 242 -1.45 -19.15 -12.05
N TYR A 243 -0.99 -17.89 -11.85
CA TYR A 243 -1.78 -16.68 -12.09
C TYR A 243 -1.64 -16.10 -13.51
N ARG A 244 -0.81 -16.68 -14.36
CA ARG A 244 -0.49 -16.24 -15.72
C ARG A 244 -1.70 -16.00 -16.63
N PHE A 245 -2.90 -16.48 -16.23
CA PHE A 245 -4.18 -16.23 -16.94
C PHE A 245 -4.90 -14.96 -16.54
N ALA A 246 -4.39 -14.24 -15.55
CA ALA A 246 -4.96 -12.95 -15.18
C ALA A 246 -4.72 -11.86 -16.27
N GLY A 247 -3.83 -12.16 -17.25
CA GLY A 247 -3.41 -11.26 -18.29
C GLY A 247 -2.15 -10.48 -17.93
N THR A 248 -1.91 -9.39 -18.63
CA THR A 248 -0.79 -8.48 -18.38
C THR A 248 -1.29 -7.16 -17.78
N TYR A 249 -0.37 -6.44 -17.14
CA TYR A 249 -0.61 -5.07 -16.73
C TYR A 249 -0.80 -4.17 -17.95
N ALA A 250 -1.82 -3.33 -17.93
CA ALA A 250 -2.08 -2.36 -18.99
C ALA A 250 -1.32 -1.05 -18.73
N ALA A 251 -1.07 -0.29 -19.79
CA ALA A 251 -0.55 1.07 -19.67
C ALA A 251 -1.51 1.94 -18.84
N HIS A 252 -0.94 2.89 -18.09
CA HIS A 252 -1.75 3.85 -17.35
C HIS A 252 -2.55 4.72 -18.34
N PRO A 253 -3.86 4.97 -18.09
CA PRO A 253 -4.68 5.77 -19.00
C PRO A 253 -4.25 7.24 -19.09
N ASP A 254 -3.55 7.73 -18.05
CA ASP A 254 -2.96 9.06 -18.01
C ASP A 254 -1.42 8.91 -18.13
N PRO A 255 -0.83 9.29 -19.28
CA PRO A 255 0.62 9.18 -19.50
C PRO A 255 1.43 10.15 -18.62
N ALA A 256 0.82 11.21 -18.07
CA ALA A 256 1.51 12.12 -17.17
C ALA A 256 1.92 11.41 -15.87
N GLN A 257 1.16 10.42 -15.40
CA GLN A 257 1.51 9.65 -14.21
C GLN A 257 2.67 8.67 -14.46
N GLU A 258 2.77 8.12 -15.67
CA GLU A 258 3.93 7.31 -16.08
C GLU A 258 5.20 8.19 -16.13
N ALA A 259 5.10 9.35 -16.79
CA ALA A 259 6.21 10.30 -16.87
C ALA A 259 6.62 10.82 -15.49
N PHE A 260 5.67 11.10 -14.61
CA PHE A 260 5.92 11.51 -13.23
C PHE A 260 6.70 10.44 -12.45
N PHE A 261 6.24 9.18 -12.50
CA PHE A 261 6.91 8.08 -11.78
C PHE A 261 8.35 7.87 -12.30
N PHE A 262 8.56 7.76 -13.63
CA PHE A 262 9.90 7.53 -14.17
C PHE A 262 10.80 8.75 -14.05
N GLY A 263 10.24 9.97 -14.00
CA GLY A 263 10.98 11.18 -13.62
C GLY A 263 11.56 11.09 -12.22
N LEU A 264 10.77 10.63 -11.24
CA LEU A 264 11.25 10.39 -9.86
C LEU A 264 12.29 9.26 -9.81
N VAL A 265 12.12 8.18 -10.58
CA VAL A 265 13.12 7.09 -10.66
C VAL A 265 14.46 7.62 -11.19
N ARG A 266 14.44 8.45 -12.24
CA ARG A 266 15.64 9.12 -12.78
C ARG A 266 16.34 9.93 -11.69
N GLU A 267 15.62 10.79 -11.00
CA GLU A 267 16.17 11.60 -9.92
C GLU A 267 16.75 10.74 -8.79
N CYS A 268 16.09 9.62 -8.43
CA CYS A 268 16.63 8.67 -7.46
C CYS A 268 17.96 8.04 -7.92
N ILE A 269 18.13 7.79 -9.22
CA ILE A 269 19.37 7.26 -9.77
C ILE A 269 20.46 8.35 -9.75
N ASP A 270 20.15 9.56 -10.20
CA ASP A 270 21.07 10.70 -10.23
C ASP A 270 21.61 11.03 -8.83
N GLN A 271 20.79 10.81 -7.79
CA GLN A 271 21.17 11.04 -6.39
C GLN A 271 21.76 9.80 -5.71
N GLY A 272 21.89 8.67 -6.41
CA GLY A 272 22.45 7.43 -5.87
C GLY A 272 21.55 6.73 -4.83
N ILE A 273 20.26 7.08 -4.77
CA ILE A 273 19.25 6.44 -3.89
C ILE A 273 18.90 5.06 -4.45
N ILE A 274 18.83 4.94 -5.77
CA ILE A 274 18.67 3.71 -6.52
C ILE A 274 19.86 3.57 -7.43
N SER A 275 20.62 2.48 -7.31
CA SER A 275 21.72 2.21 -8.25
C SER A 275 21.18 1.63 -9.57
N GLU A 276 21.91 1.84 -10.67
CA GLU A 276 21.61 1.17 -11.94
C GLU A 276 21.50 -0.35 -11.79
N ALA A 277 22.35 -0.93 -10.96
CA ALA A 277 22.35 -2.37 -10.70
C ALA A 277 21.06 -2.82 -10.03
N GLN A 278 20.54 -2.04 -9.09
CA GLN A 278 19.25 -2.32 -8.45
C GLN A 278 18.09 -2.24 -9.44
N LEU A 279 18.02 -1.19 -10.28
CA LEU A 279 16.96 -1.10 -11.29
C LEU A 279 17.02 -2.27 -12.29
N ARG A 280 18.22 -2.64 -12.75
CA ARG A 280 18.41 -3.81 -13.63
C ARG A 280 18.00 -5.12 -12.95
N ASP A 281 18.21 -5.24 -11.64
CA ASP A 281 17.79 -6.40 -10.89
C ASP A 281 16.26 -6.48 -10.76
N GLU A 282 15.58 -5.37 -10.46
CA GLU A 282 14.12 -5.29 -10.42
C GLU A 282 13.48 -5.64 -11.78
N ILE A 283 14.08 -5.18 -12.88
CA ILE A 283 13.65 -5.57 -14.24
C ILE A 283 13.83 -7.08 -14.45
N ARG A 284 14.98 -7.64 -14.10
CA ARG A 284 15.30 -9.05 -14.27
C ARG A 284 14.36 -9.97 -13.44
N GLN A 285 13.98 -9.51 -12.25
CA GLN A 285 13.03 -10.22 -11.39
C GLN A 285 11.56 -10.07 -11.84
N GLY A 286 11.28 -9.23 -12.83
CA GLY A 286 9.93 -8.96 -13.32
C GLY A 286 9.09 -8.13 -12.35
N HIS A 287 9.72 -7.37 -11.45
CA HIS A 287 9.05 -6.41 -10.58
C HIS A 287 8.77 -5.09 -11.28
N VAL A 288 9.58 -4.77 -12.30
CA VAL A 288 9.50 -3.55 -13.10
C VAL A 288 9.55 -3.93 -14.59
N ARG A 289 8.85 -3.18 -15.43
CA ARG A 289 8.75 -3.39 -16.88
C ARG A 289 10.13 -3.39 -17.57
N GLU A 290 10.26 -4.14 -18.66
CA GLU A 290 11.54 -4.38 -19.34
C GLU A 290 12.14 -3.10 -19.94
N ASP A 291 11.30 -2.18 -20.42
CA ASP A 291 11.70 -0.89 -21.02
C ASP A 291 11.89 0.25 -20.02
N ALA A 292 11.85 -0.05 -18.70
CA ALA A 292 12.00 0.97 -17.65
C ALA A 292 13.29 1.77 -17.78
N TRP A 293 14.38 1.12 -18.26
CA TRP A 293 15.66 1.79 -18.46
C TRP A 293 15.60 2.85 -19.57
N GLU A 294 14.85 2.60 -20.63
CA GLU A 294 14.62 3.55 -21.71
C GLU A 294 13.81 4.74 -21.24
N LEU A 295 12.78 4.49 -20.42
CA LEU A 295 11.91 5.53 -19.86
C LEU A 295 12.63 6.43 -18.84
N VAL A 296 13.61 5.90 -18.13
CA VAL A 296 14.48 6.68 -17.24
C VAL A 296 15.45 7.54 -18.04
N GLY A 297 15.93 7.07 -19.19
CA GLY A 297 16.87 7.78 -20.06
C GLY A 297 16.25 8.82 -21.00
N ALA A 298 14.92 8.82 -21.16
CA ALA A 298 14.19 9.64 -22.13
C ALA A 298 14.01 11.11 -21.75
#